data_ec45419b73fb78604488b1a4781c0067
#
_entry.id   ec45419b73fb78604488b1a4781c0067
#
_cell.length_a   1.000
_cell.length_b   1.000
_cell.length_c   1.000
_cell.angle_alpha   90.00
_cell.angle_beta   90.00
_cell.angle_gamma   90.00
#
_symmetry.space_group_name_H-M   'P 1'
#
loop_
_entity.id
_entity.type
_entity.pdbx_description
1 polymer ?
#
loop_
_entity_poly.entity_id
_entity_poly.type
_entity_poly.pdbx_seq_one_letter_code
_entity_poly.pdbx_strand_id
1 'polypeptide(L)'
;MEDKIPILGLNPGTKYVGWVVFRGPELRDWGIKTLKGPWSVQKIAEMKEFIGDLVARYGIGRLAVKRLNPARSSPNLTRLTVEIVRYLDGMGIEGEAHSIGEMKAFFSPDGKKINREKLAELVAQEYPPLYPLLSREKKNRNSYYLWLFEAVALGAMAYHRGHC
;
A
#
# COMPACT_ATOMS: atom_id res chain seq x y z
N MET A 1 -25.14 -7.64 11.34
CA MET A 1 -23.87 -7.99 10.71
C MET A 1 -23.31 -6.77 9.99
N GLU A 2 -22.15 -6.34 10.37
CA GLU A 2 -21.56 -5.14 9.79
C GLU A 2 -21.02 -5.42 8.39
N ASP A 3 -21.33 -4.52 7.46
CA ASP A 3 -20.74 -4.57 6.15
C ASP A 3 -19.28 -4.16 6.28
N LYS A 4 -18.40 -5.03 5.80
CA LYS A 4 -16.97 -4.76 5.83
C LYS A 4 -16.63 -3.82 4.68
N ILE A 5 -16.18 -2.62 5.00
CA ILE A 5 -15.79 -1.64 4.00
C ILE A 5 -14.45 -2.06 3.40
N PRO A 6 -14.38 -2.31 2.09
CA PRO A 6 -13.10 -2.67 1.48
C PRO A 6 -12.09 -1.53 1.58
N ILE A 7 -10.84 -1.90 1.86
CA ILE A 7 -9.74 -0.97 2.08
C ILE A 7 -8.70 -1.16 0.97
N LEU A 8 -8.27 -0.05 0.38
CA LEU A 8 -7.13 -0.03 -0.53
C LEU A 8 -5.90 0.43 0.25
N GLY A 9 -4.90 -0.44 0.35
CA GLY A 9 -3.58 -0.07 0.86
C GLY A 9 -2.71 0.32 -0.32
N LEU A 10 -2.02 1.45 -0.24
CA LEU A 10 -1.29 1.99 -1.37
C LEU A 10 0.07 2.53 -0.94
N ASN A 11 1.12 1.98 -1.55
CA ASN A 11 2.49 2.46 -1.37
C ASN A 11 2.96 3.07 -2.68
N PRO A 12 2.80 4.39 -2.87
CA PRO A 12 3.12 5.02 -4.15
C PRO A 12 4.60 5.20 -4.36
N GLY A 13 5.02 5.03 -5.60
CA GLY A 13 6.35 5.35 -6.09
C GLY A 13 6.24 5.84 -7.52
N THR A 14 7.26 6.51 -8.02
CA THR A 14 7.22 7.03 -9.40
C THR A 14 7.50 5.96 -10.44
N LYS A 15 7.97 4.81 -10.02
CA LYS A 15 8.30 3.67 -10.88
C LYS A 15 7.44 2.45 -10.57
N TYR A 16 7.25 2.18 -9.30
CA TYR A 16 6.44 1.07 -8.82
C TYR A 16 5.42 1.59 -7.81
N VAL A 17 4.23 1.02 -7.86
CA VAL A 17 3.19 1.33 -6.86
C VAL A 17 2.69 0.01 -6.31
N GLY A 18 2.95 -0.23 -5.03
CA GLY A 18 2.41 -1.40 -4.33
C GLY A 18 0.97 -1.15 -3.93
N TRP A 19 0.12 -2.15 -4.08
CA TRP A 19 -1.30 -2.00 -3.74
C TRP A 19 -1.86 -3.30 -3.20
N VAL A 20 -2.89 -3.18 -2.36
CA VAL A 20 -3.59 -4.32 -1.76
C VAL A 20 -5.04 -3.94 -1.54
N VAL A 21 -5.92 -4.93 -1.66
CA VAL A 21 -7.32 -4.77 -1.32
C VAL A 21 -7.65 -5.73 -0.18
N PHE A 22 -8.16 -5.17 0.92
CA PHE A 22 -8.69 -5.94 2.05
C PHE A 22 -10.20 -5.83 2.10
N ARG A 23 -10.85 -6.90 2.47
CA ARG A 23 -12.26 -6.88 2.84
C ARG A 23 -12.37 -7.53 4.21
N GLY A 24 -12.55 -6.71 5.25
CA GLY A 24 -12.40 -7.18 6.62
C GLY A 24 -10.97 -7.66 6.82
N PRO A 25 -10.74 -8.79 7.49
CA PRO A 25 -9.40 -9.35 7.66
C PRO A 25 -8.89 -10.08 6.42
N GLU A 26 -9.73 -10.20 5.39
CA GLU A 26 -9.41 -11.00 4.22
C GLU A 26 -8.63 -10.23 3.17
N LEU A 27 -7.50 -10.82 2.77
CA LEU A 27 -6.67 -10.31 1.68
C LEU A 27 -7.31 -10.73 0.36
N ARG A 28 -7.88 -9.77 -0.38
CA ARG A 28 -8.66 -10.06 -1.58
C ARG A 28 -7.85 -10.03 -2.85
N ASP A 29 -6.97 -9.05 -2.97
CA ASP A 29 -6.15 -8.89 -4.17
C ASP A 29 -4.94 -8.04 -3.82
N TRP A 30 -3.89 -8.15 -4.62
CA TRP A 30 -2.64 -7.43 -4.39
C TRP A 30 -1.78 -7.43 -5.64
N GLY A 31 -0.84 -6.48 -5.68
CA GLY A 31 0.09 -6.43 -6.78
C GLY A 31 1.02 -5.24 -6.73
N ILE A 32 1.82 -5.13 -7.77
CA ILE A 32 2.70 -4.00 -8.01
C ILE A 32 2.40 -3.48 -9.40
N LYS A 33 1.96 -2.23 -9.47
CA LYS A 33 1.73 -1.54 -10.74
C LYS A 33 3.04 -0.87 -11.17
N THR A 34 3.55 -1.22 -12.32
CA THR A 34 4.75 -0.61 -12.88
C THR A 34 4.37 0.56 -13.75
N LEU A 35 4.99 1.72 -13.50
CA LEU A 35 4.83 2.91 -14.34
C LEU A 35 6.02 2.94 -15.30
N LYS A 36 5.81 2.49 -16.53
CA LYS A 36 6.87 2.33 -17.51
C LYS A 36 7.36 3.65 -18.09
N GLY A 37 8.66 3.73 -18.35
CA GLY A 37 9.27 4.87 -19.02
C GLY A 37 9.59 6.02 -18.08
N PRO A 38 10.11 7.13 -18.63
CA PRO A 38 10.46 8.30 -17.83
C PRO A 38 9.22 8.95 -17.22
N TRP A 39 9.42 9.62 -16.09
CA TRP A 39 8.32 10.31 -15.40
C TRP A 39 7.68 11.35 -16.31
N SER A 40 6.35 11.40 -16.26
CA SER A 40 5.56 12.45 -16.92
C SER A 40 4.25 12.63 -16.16
N VAL A 41 3.57 13.75 -16.40
CA VAL A 41 2.28 14.03 -15.77
C VAL A 41 1.24 12.99 -16.15
N GLN A 42 1.37 12.38 -17.31
CA GLN A 42 0.46 11.30 -17.75
C GLN A 42 0.49 10.08 -16.84
N LYS A 43 1.58 9.89 -16.09
CA LYS A 43 1.64 8.81 -15.10
C LYS A 43 0.59 8.99 -13.99
N ILE A 44 0.26 10.23 -13.66
CA ILE A 44 -0.78 10.53 -12.68
C ILE A 44 -2.14 10.08 -13.23
N ALA A 45 -2.43 10.39 -14.50
CA ALA A 45 -3.68 9.95 -15.14
C ALA A 45 -3.74 8.43 -15.22
N GLU A 46 -2.63 7.79 -15.56
CA GLU A 46 -2.54 6.32 -15.60
C GLU A 46 -2.86 5.69 -14.25
N MET A 47 -2.33 6.27 -13.17
CA MET A 47 -2.61 5.78 -11.83
C MET A 47 -4.05 6.01 -11.41
N LYS A 48 -4.62 7.17 -11.73
CA LYS A 48 -6.03 7.44 -11.43
C LYS A 48 -6.94 6.44 -12.12
N GLU A 49 -6.67 6.12 -13.37
CA GLU A 49 -7.43 5.13 -14.12
C GLU A 49 -7.33 3.74 -13.46
N PHE A 50 -6.11 3.33 -13.13
CA PHE A 50 -5.87 2.04 -12.47
C PHE A 50 -6.61 1.96 -11.12
N ILE A 51 -6.48 2.98 -10.30
CA ILE A 51 -7.12 3.03 -8.98
C ILE A 51 -8.64 3.09 -9.12
N GLY A 52 -9.15 3.87 -10.09
CA GLY A 52 -10.57 3.93 -10.37
C GLY A 52 -11.16 2.57 -10.72
N ASP A 53 -10.42 1.78 -11.48
CA ASP A 53 -10.84 0.41 -11.81
C ASP A 53 -10.89 -0.47 -10.57
N LEU A 54 -9.93 -0.35 -9.66
CA LEU A 54 -9.95 -1.08 -8.39
C LEU A 54 -11.14 -0.66 -7.52
N VAL A 55 -11.40 0.64 -7.43
CA VAL A 55 -12.54 1.16 -6.67
C VAL A 55 -13.85 0.58 -7.22
N ALA A 56 -14.02 0.58 -8.53
CA ALA A 56 -15.23 0.05 -9.17
C ALA A 56 -15.36 -1.45 -8.96
N ARG A 57 -14.25 -2.19 -9.07
CA ARG A 57 -14.27 -3.66 -8.97
C ARG A 57 -14.53 -4.15 -7.56
N TYR A 58 -13.95 -3.51 -6.57
CA TYR A 58 -13.98 -4.01 -5.19
C TYR A 58 -14.84 -3.18 -4.25
N GLY A 59 -15.41 -2.07 -4.73
CA GLY A 59 -16.21 -1.19 -3.87
C GLY A 59 -15.40 -0.53 -2.78
N ILE A 60 -14.17 -0.11 -3.10
CA ILE A 60 -13.27 0.51 -2.13
C ILE A 60 -13.94 1.70 -1.45
N GLY A 61 -13.91 1.74 -0.11
CA GLY A 61 -14.50 2.82 0.67
C GLY A 61 -13.52 3.52 1.61
N ARG A 62 -12.30 2.95 1.77
CA ARG A 62 -11.25 3.55 2.60
C ARG A 62 -9.90 3.38 1.94
N LEU A 63 -9.01 4.34 2.19
CA LEU A 63 -7.64 4.33 1.68
C LEU A 63 -6.66 4.35 2.85
N ALA A 64 -5.62 3.52 2.77
CA ALA A 64 -4.44 3.62 3.62
C ALA A 64 -3.25 3.86 2.72
N VAL A 65 -2.57 4.97 2.89
CA VAL A 65 -1.47 5.38 2.03
C VAL A 65 -0.22 5.65 2.85
N LYS A 66 0.95 5.41 2.26
CA LYS A 66 2.22 5.68 2.92
C LYS A 66 2.40 7.19 3.10
N ARG A 67 2.71 7.60 4.34
CA ARG A 67 3.07 8.98 4.62
C ARG A 67 4.50 9.22 4.14
N LEU A 68 4.65 10.19 3.25
CA LEU A 68 5.95 10.51 2.70
C LEU A 68 6.79 11.33 3.69
N ASN A 69 8.10 11.07 3.69
CA ASN A 69 9.05 11.93 4.40
C ASN A 69 9.45 13.07 3.44
N PRO A 70 9.08 14.33 3.74
CA PRO A 70 9.37 15.45 2.82
C PRO A 70 10.85 15.60 2.50
N ALA A 71 11.73 15.23 3.43
CA ALA A 71 13.17 15.33 3.24
C ALA A 71 13.73 14.31 2.26
N ARG A 72 12.98 13.21 2.02
CA ARG A 72 13.44 12.09 1.18
C ARG A 72 12.55 11.82 -0.03
N SER A 73 11.50 12.61 -0.22
CA SER A 73 10.56 12.38 -1.30
C SER A 73 10.81 13.36 -2.44
N SER A 74 10.81 12.86 -3.66
CA SER A 74 10.95 13.71 -4.83
C SER A 74 9.68 14.54 -5.04
N PRO A 75 9.78 15.70 -5.71
CA PRO A 75 8.60 16.48 -6.07
C PRO A 75 7.58 15.67 -6.90
N ASN A 76 8.06 14.81 -7.78
CA ASN A 76 7.19 13.97 -8.61
C ASN A 76 6.40 12.98 -7.75
N LEU A 77 7.03 12.34 -6.79
CA LEU A 77 6.35 11.41 -5.89
C LEU A 77 5.34 12.13 -5.01
N THR A 78 5.71 13.28 -4.48
CA THR A 78 4.79 14.10 -3.68
C THR A 78 3.56 14.48 -4.50
N ARG A 79 3.75 14.94 -5.72
CA ARG A 79 2.66 15.33 -6.62
C ARG A 79 1.75 14.13 -6.92
N LEU A 80 2.34 12.98 -7.27
CA LEU A 80 1.58 11.77 -7.56
C LEU A 80 0.70 11.39 -6.37
N THR A 81 1.28 11.37 -5.17
CA THR A 81 0.58 10.97 -3.95
C THR A 81 -0.56 11.93 -3.64
N VAL A 82 -0.30 13.24 -3.70
CA VAL A 82 -1.34 14.26 -3.43
C VAL A 82 -2.50 14.11 -4.42
N GLU A 83 -2.19 13.93 -5.71
CA GLU A 83 -3.21 13.82 -6.74
C GLU A 83 -4.06 12.56 -6.56
N ILE A 84 -3.46 11.44 -6.16
CA ILE A 84 -4.19 10.20 -5.90
C ILE A 84 -5.15 10.41 -4.71
N VAL A 85 -4.65 10.98 -3.62
CA VAL A 85 -5.46 11.20 -2.41
C VAL A 85 -6.64 12.13 -2.73
N ARG A 86 -6.40 13.20 -3.47
CA ARG A 86 -7.47 14.13 -3.90
C ARG A 86 -8.51 13.45 -4.78
N TYR A 87 -8.04 12.61 -5.69
CA TYR A 87 -8.93 11.88 -6.60
C TYR A 87 -9.90 10.98 -5.80
N LEU A 88 -9.38 10.25 -4.83
CA LEU A 88 -10.18 9.37 -3.99
C LEU A 88 -11.07 10.16 -3.03
N ASP A 89 -10.57 11.26 -2.48
CA ASP A 89 -11.35 12.14 -1.62
C ASP A 89 -12.57 12.69 -2.39
N GLY A 90 -12.38 13.03 -3.66
CA GLY A 90 -13.47 13.46 -4.53
C GLY A 90 -14.55 12.41 -4.75
N MET A 91 -14.23 11.14 -4.52
CA MET A 91 -15.21 10.05 -4.56
C MET A 91 -15.81 9.73 -3.20
N GLY A 92 -15.48 10.50 -2.17
CA GLY A 92 -15.93 10.23 -0.80
C GLY A 92 -15.12 9.15 -0.08
N ILE A 93 -13.94 8.80 -0.60
CA ILE A 93 -13.08 7.76 -0.01
C ILE A 93 -12.04 8.45 0.88
N GLU A 94 -12.23 8.31 2.20
CA GLU A 94 -11.32 8.89 3.16
C GLU A 94 -10.00 8.12 3.22
N GLY A 95 -8.90 8.87 3.39
CA GLY A 95 -7.58 8.30 3.49
C GLY A 95 -6.97 8.50 4.86
N GLU A 96 -6.20 7.51 5.29
CA GLU A 96 -5.29 7.65 6.43
C GLU A 96 -3.88 7.38 5.95
N ALA A 97 -2.90 8.03 6.58
CA ALA A 97 -1.51 7.92 6.17
C ALA A 97 -0.66 7.40 7.33
N HIS A 98 0.25 6.49 7.03
CA HIS A 98 1.16 5.91 8.02
C HIS A 98 2.58 5.91 7.47
N SER A 99 3.54 6.26 8.33
CA SER A 99 4.95 6.24 7.98
C SER A 99 5.48 4.81 8.01
N ILE A 100 6.65 4.60 7.38
CA ILE A 100 7.34 3.30 7.46
C ILE A 100 7.68 2.96 8.92
N GLY A 101 8.01 3.97 9.74
CA GLY A 101 8.27 3.74 11.16
C GLY A 101 7.05 3.23 11.90
N GLU A 102 5.87 3.78 11.59
CA GLU A 102 4.62 3.32 12.17
C GLU A 102 4.29 1.89 11.75
N MET A 103 4.53 1.54 10.48
CA MET A 103 4.34 0.17 9.98
C MET A 103 5.24 -0.81 10.73
N LYS A 104 6.51 -0.48 10.90
CA LYS A 104 7.46 -1.31 11.63
C LYS A 104 7.05 -1.50 13.08
N ALA A 105 6.60 -0.43 13.74
CA ALA A 105 6.15 -0.50 15.12
C ALA A 105 4.91 -1.37 15.27
N PHE A 106 4.00 -1.31 14.30
CA PHE A 106 2.78 -2.11 14.31
C PHE A 106 3.08 -3.61 14.27
N PHE A 107 4.04 -4.02 13.44
CA PHE A 107 4.40 -5.44 13.29
C PHE A 107 5.48 -5.89 14.27
N SER A 108 6.10 -4.98 15.01
CA SER A 108 7.12 -5.29 16.01
C SER A 108 6.78 -4.59 17.33
N PRO A 109 5.68 -4.98 18.01
CA PRO A 109 5.18 -4.27 19.18
C PRO A 109 6.09 -4.33 20.40
N ASP A 110 7.06 -5.26 20.42
CA ASP A 110 8.05 -5.36 21.51
C ASP A 110 9.14 -4.28 21.41
N GLY A 111 9.02 -3.35 20.48
CA GLY A 111 9.92 -2.22 20.32
C GLY A 111 11.25 -2.53 19.65
N LYS A 112 11.43 -3.74 19.17
CA LYS A 112 12.64 -4.10 18.44
C LYS A 112 12.70 -3.37 17.12
N LYS A 113 13.88 -2.84 16.79
CA LYS A 113 14.09 -2.22 15.48
C LYS A 113 14.16 -3.32 14.41
N ILE A 114 13.42 -3.11 13.35
CA ILE A 114 13.40 -4.03 12.20
C ILE A 114 13.69 -3.24 10.92
N ASN A 115 14.23 -3.93 9.93
CA ASN A 115 14.43 -3.35 8.60
C ASN A 115 13.24 -3.69 7.70
N ARG A 116 13.27 -3.20 6.45
CA ARG A 116 12.16 -3.42 5.51
C ARG A 116 11.98 -4.89 5.17
N GLU A 117 13.09 -5.64 5.06
CA GLU A 117 13.04 -7.07 4.78
C GLU A 117 12.38 -7.84 5.91
N LYS A 118 12.70 -7.48 7.15
CA LYS A 118 12.08 -8.11 8.32
C LYS A 118 10.59 -7.77 8.39
N LEU A 119 10.23 -6.53 8.06
CA LEU A 119 8.81 -6.14 7.97
C LEU A 119 8.07 -7.03 6.97
N ALA A 120 8.66 -7.25 5.79
CA ALA A 120 8.06 -8.11 4.77
C ALA A 120 7.87 -9.54 5.29
N GLU A 121 8.85 -10.07 6.02
CA GLU A 121 8.74 -11.41 6.62
C GLU A 121 7.58 -11.49 7.63
N LEU A 122 7.44 -10.47 8.48
CA LEU A 122 6.37 -10.43 9.46
C LEU A 122 5.00 -10.30 8.81
N VAL A 123 4.91 -9.50 7.74
CA VAL A 123 3.68 -9.38 6.95
C VAL A 123 3.32 -10.73 6.32
N ALA A 124 4.29 -11.44 5.76
CA ALA A 124 4.04 -12.74 5.15
C ALA A 124 3.62 -13.80 6.17
N GLN A 125 4.12 -13.71 7.41
CA GLN A 125 3.68 -14.60 8.49
C GLN A 125 2.23 -14.37 8.83
N GLU A 126 1.79 -13.11 8.84
CA GLU A 126 0.40 -12.75 9.12
C GLU A 126 -0.52 -13.11 7.95
N TYR A 127 0.00 -13.04 6.72
CA TYR A 127 -0.77 -13.31 5.50
C TYR A 127 -0.06 -14.37 4.67
N PRO A 128 -0.21 -15.65 5.04
CA PRO A 128 0.52 -16.76 4.41
C PRO A 128 0.39 -16.87 2.88
N PRO A 129 -0.70 -16.44 2.23
CA PRO A 129 -0.76 -16.46 0.77
C PRO A 129 0.35 -15.65 0.08
N LEU A 130 0.99 -14.71 0.81
CA LEU A 130 2.09 -13.92 0.27
C LEU A 130 3.46 -14.59 0.39
N TYR A 131 3.53 -15.70 1.12
CA TYR A 131 4.80 -16.37 1.39
C TYR A 131 5.55 -16.81 0.12
N PRO A 132 4.88 -17.42 -0.87
CA PRO A 132 5.57 -17.83 -2.11
C PRO A 132 6.19 -16.65 -2.85
N LEU A 133 5.52 -15.49 -2.85
CA LEU A 133 6.06 -14.29 -3.47
C LEU A 133 7.33 -13.82 -2.75
N LEU A 134 7.28 -13.77 -1.41
CA LEU A 134 8.43 -13.36 -0.60
C LEU A 134 9.63 -14.27 -0.89
N SER A 135 9.43 -15.58 -0.85
CA SER A 135 10.50 -16.56 -1.07
C SER A 135 11.11 -16.43 -2.47
N ARG A 136 10.27 -16.31 -3.49
CA ARG A 136 10.72 -16.20 -4.88
C ARG A 136 11.53 -14.93 -5.11
N GLU A 137 11.02 -13.80 -4.62
CA GLU A 137 11.67 -12.51 -4.88
C GLU A 137 12.95 -12.33 -4.08
N LYS A 138 13.02 -12.88 -2.87
CA LYS A 138 14.25 -12.90 -2.07
C LYS A 138 15.32 -13.73 -2.79
N LYS A 139 14.95 -14.90 -3.31
CA LYS A 139 15.84 -15.76 -4.05
C LYS A 139 16.38 -15.05 -5.30
N ASN A 140 15.54 -14.30 -5.98
CA ASN A 140 15.90 -13.57 -7.19
C ASN A 140 16.56 -12.21 -6.89
N ARG A 141 16.70 -11.86 -5.60
CA ARG A 141 17.28 -10.59 -5.14
C ARG A 141 16.55 -9.36 -5.68
N ASN A 142 15.24 -9.49 -5.83
CA ASN A 142 14.37 -8.39 -6.26
C ASN A 142 13.86 -7.63 -5.05
N SER A 143 14.26 -6.37 -4.91
CA SER A 143 13.80 -5.55 -3.79
C SER A 143 12.47 -4.85 -4.05
N TYR A 144 11.99 -4.84 -5.30
CA TYR A 144 10.74 -4.14 -5.62
C TYR A 144 9.52 -4.77 -4.91
N TYR A 145 9.61 -6.03 -4.52
CA TYR A 145 8.54 -6.68 -3.77
C TYR A 145 8.22 -5.98 -2.44
N LEU A 146 9.19 -5.23 -1.90
CA LEU A 146 8.97 -4.48 -0.67
C LEU A 146 7.85 -3.46 -0.82
N TRP A 147 7.65 -2.92 -2.04
CA TRP A 147 6.53 -2.03 -2.31
C TRP A 147 5.19 -2.68 -1.99
N LEU A 148 5.03 -3.95 -2.37
CA LEU A 148 3.81 -4.69 -2.08
C LEU A 148 3.64 -4.94 -0.58
N PHE A 149 4.68 -5.41 0.09
CA PHE A 149 4.57 -5.75 1.50
C PHE A 149 4.28 -4.52 2.37
N GLU A 150 4.79 -3.37 2.00
CA GLU A 150 4.46 -2.12 2.69
C GLU A 150 3.00 -1.72 2.43
N ALA A 151 2.48 -1.93 1.23
CA ALA A 151 1.07 -1.70 0.95
C ALA A 151 0.18 -2.61 1.79
N VAL A 152 0.55 -3.88 1.92
CA VAL A 152 -0.19 -4.84 2.76
C VAL A 152 -0.17 -4.39 4.22
N ALA A 153 0.98 -3.93 4.71
CA ALA A 153 1.09 -3.42 6.08
C ALA A 153 0.15 -2.24 6.32
N LEU A 154 0.07 -1.31 5.36
CA LEU A 154 -0.83 -0.17 5.44
C LEU A 154 -2.29 -0.60 5.52
N GLY A 155 -2.69 -1.52 4.66
CA GLY A 155 -4.07 -2.02 4.66
C GLY A 155 -4.42 -2.74 5.95
N ALA A 156 -3.50 -3.54 6.48
CA ALA A 156 -3.68 -4.24 7.75
C ALA A 156 -3.85 -3.26 8.92
N MET A 157 -3.02 -2.21 8.96
CA MET A 157 -3.14 -1.18 9.99
C MET A 157 -4.50 -0.48 9.94
N ALA A 158 -4.96 -0.13 8.75
CA ALA A 158 -6.25 0.54 8.58
C ALA A 158 -7.40 -0.37 9.03
N TYR A 159 -7.33 -1.65 8.69
CA TYR A 159 -8.35 -2.61 9.13
C TYR A 159 -8.40 -2.69 10.66
N HIS A 160 -7.26 -2.87 11.32
CA HIS A 160 -7.21 -3.01 12.77
C HIS A 160 -7.66 -1.74 13.49
N ARG A 161 -7.31 -0.56 12.98
CA ARG A 161 -7.76 0.70 13.58
C ARG A 161 -9.26 0.89 13.47
N GLY A 162 -9.85 0.43 12.39
CA GLY A 162 -11.30 0.52 12.20
C GLY A 162 -12.09 -0.45 13.07
N HIS A 163 -11.41 -1.34 13.80
CA HIS A 163 -12.05 -2.38 14.63
C HIS A 163 -11.62 -2.31 16.10
N CYS A 164 -11.01 -1.22 16.50
CA CYS A 164 -10.63 -0.99 17.91
C CYS A 164 -11.79 -0.49 18.76
#